data_58711da81605e11d67d6e64efe52eba0
#
_entry.id   58711da81605e11d67d6e64efe52eba0
#
_cell.length_a   1.000
_cell.length_b   1.000
_cell.length_c   1.000
_cell.angle_alpha   90.00
_cell.angle_beta   90.00
_cell.angle_gamma   90.00
#
_symmetry.space_group_name_H-M   'P 1'
#
loop_
_entity.id
_entity.type
_entity.pdbx_description
1 polymer ?
#
loop_
_entity_poly.entity_id
_entity_poly.type
_entity_poly.pdbx_seq_one_letter_code
_entity_poly.pdbx_strand_id
1 'polypeptide(L)'
;MGKDINGNELGRGFTQRPDKLYCARKQMDDISICLYDPNIAVLRKRFAEEIERVRQSQFAPLIPQNEQTLNEWFEFWYEYYKRPFIKETCWNSYKRQFLNFFGKEIGEMLLSNILQMHIQRAIVDLMEEGRSSGGIKDSLSILRQCLDVAVANGLISTNPAIGLQIKEQLTVDWRVLEKKEEILLLETVEKRNDWYQEMYQYFLSSGVRVGEGGALRTEDIDFLGERVFIRHTLFVEYDNHKKTMKLEPTKNEKTRIIPFFGETSDILRRQLKKRDELKKRLGDKWRAPADLGDLVFVTGQGSPVTRHILENRMRALSEQLNMIQMTRALEAGCVPVEFKPISPHDLRHTFATRLLEKHMPIEAICQLLGHADIKTTQIYAHVLNDTLTEEVKKIGNIFDFD
;
A
#
# COMPACT_ATOMS: atom_id res chain seq x y z
N MET A 1 -32.65 10.35 -42.79
CA MET A 1 -33.85 9.83 -42.11
C MET A 1 -34.47 8.78 -42.99
N GLY A 2 -35.02 7.71 -42.41
CA GLY A 2 -35.72 6.69 -43.20
C GLY A 2 -37.08 7.18 -43.68
N LYS A 3 -37.47 6.76 -44.87
CA LYS A 3 -38.76 7.17 -45.52
C LYS A 3 -39.60 5.94 -45.85
N ASP A 4 -40.92 6.14 -45.96
CA ASP A 4 -41.82 5.16 -46.54
C ASP A 4 -41.77 5.19 -48.08
N ILE A 5 -42.52 4.29 -48.75
CA ILE A 5 -42.61 4.22 -50.20
C ILE A 5 -43.27 5.46 -50.82
N ASN A 6 -43.99 6.28 -50.05
CA ASN A 6 -44.67 7.51 -50.50
C ASN A 6 -43.78 8.76 -50.16
N GLY A 7 -42.58 8.58 -49.59
CA GLY A 7 -41.64 9.67 -49.28
C GLY A 7 -41.85 10.30 -47.89
N ASN A 8 -42.81 9.83 -47.07
CA ASN A 8 -43.03 10.35 -45.71
C ASN A 8 -41.94 9.90 -44.76
N GLU A 9 -41.56 10.76 -43.85
CA GLU A 9 -40.48 10.49 -42.88
C GLU A 9 -40.97 9.52 -41.78
N LEU A 10 -40.23 8.43 -41.59
CA LEU A 10 -40.49 7.39 -40.58
C LEU A 10 -39.65 7.55 -39.32
N GLY A 11 -38.66 8.44 -39.34
CA GLY A 11 -37.69 8.60 -38.27
C GLY A 11 -36.43 7.78 -38.46
N ARG A 12 -35.43 7.99 -37.57
CA ARG A 12 -34.10 7.36 -37.65
C ARG A 12 -34.20 5.85 -37.32
N GLY A 13 -33.65 5.01 -38.18
CA GLY A 13 -33.61 3.55 -38.01
C GLY A 13 -34.84 2.83 -38.57
N PHE A 14 -35.86 3.53 -39.16
CA PHE A 14 -37.05 2.95 -39.76
C PHE A 14 -37.05 3.20 -41.25
N THR A 15 -37.38 2.17 -42.03
CA THR A 15 -37.57 2.25 -43.50
C THR A 15 -38.76 1.41 -43.91
N GLN A 16 -39.35 1.68 -45.08
CA GLN A 16 -40.33 0.78 -45.68
C GLN A 16 -39.74 0.15 -46.93
N ARG A 17 -39.90 -1.14 -47.06
CA ARG A 17 -39.43 -1.93 -48.19
C ARG A 17 -40.45 -1.92 -49.33
N PRO A 18 -40.05 -2.28 -50.60
CA PRO A 18 -40.93 -2.36 -51.73
C PRO A 18 -42.10 -3.37 -51.57
N ASP A 19 -41.92 -4.40 -50.72
CA ASP A 19 -42.95 -5.39 -50.35
C ASP A 19 -43.94 -4.87 -49.29
N LYS A 20 -43.97 -3.55 -49.05
CA LYS A 20 -44.77 -2.81 -48.07
C LYS A 20 -44.48 -3.12 -46.59
N LEU A 21 -43.54 -3.98 -46.26
CA LEU A 21 -43.11 -4.19 -44.86
C LEU A 21 -42.26 -3.03 -44.37
N TYR A 22 -42.53 -2.59 -43.15
CA TYR A 22 -41.65 -1.67 -42.42
C TYR A 22 -40.49 -2.45 -41.79
N CYS A 23 -39.33 -1.88 -41.82
CA CYS A 23 -38.11 -2.41 -41.23
C CYS A 23 -37.59 -1.42 -40.17
N ALA A 24 -37.29 -1.92 -38.99
CA ALA A 24 -36.58 -1.18 -37.94
C ALA A 24 -35.21 -1.81 -37.72
N ARG A 25 -34.14 -1.01 -37.76
CA ARG A 25 -32.74 -1.47 -37.52
C ARG A 25 -31.97 -0.56 -36.59
N LYS A 26 -31.25 -1.18 -35.66
CA LYS A 26 -30.32 -0.51 -34.77
C LYS A 26 -29.14 -1.44 -34.47
N GLN A 27 -27.92 -0.88 -34.50
CA GLN A 27 -26.71 -1.53 -34.00
C GLN A 27 -26.49 -1.08 -32.56
N MET A 28 -26.28 -2.03 -31.69
CA MET A 28 -25.91 -1.83 -30.29
C MET A 28 -24.71 -2.72 -30.00
N ASP A 29 -23.53 -2.12 -29.91
CA ASP A 29 -22.23 -2.81 -29.79
C ASP A 29 -22.13 -3.98 -30.81
N ASP A 30 -21.99 -5.21 -30.35
CA ASP A 30 -21.90 -6.41 -31.22
C ASP A 30 -23.26 -6.99 -31.62
N ILE A 31 -24.38 -6.43 -31.14
CA ILE A 31 -25.75 -6.94 -31.43
C ILE A 31 -26.44 -6.04 -32.43
N SER A 32 -26.91 -6.66 -33.54
CA SER A 32 -27.71 -5.99 -34.55
C SER A 32 -29.18 -6.37 -34.41
N ILE A 33 -30.03 -5.42 -34.01
CA ILE A 33 -31.49 -5.61 -33.94
C ILE A 33 -32.08 -5.26 -35.29
N CYS A 34 -32.87 -6.17 -35.88
CA CYS A 34 -33.55 -5.95 -37.13
C CYS A 34 -34.96 -6.61 -37.08
N LEU A 35 -36.01 -5.80 -37.09
CA LEU A 35 -37.40 -6.27 -37.03
C LEU A 35 -38.19 -5.80 -38.23
N TYR A 36 -39.20 -6.58 -38.60
CA TYR A 36 -40.12 -6.30 -39.69
C TYR A 36 -41.57 -6.42 -39.23
N ASP A 37 -42.43 -5.53 -39.70
CA ASP A 37 -43.88 -5.60 -39.45
C ASP A 37 -44.64 -4.83 -40.54
N PRO A 38 -45.83 -5.28 -40.99
CA PRO A 38 -46.66 -4.52 -41.94
C PRO A 38 -47.27 -3.26 -41.32
N ASN A 39 -47.30 -3.17 -39.98
CA ASN A 39 -47.85 -2.02 -39.26
C ASN A 39 -46.70 -1.28 -38.51
N ILE A 40 -46.49 -0.03 -38.88
CA ILE A 40 -45.43 0.80 -38.30
C ILE A 40 -45.59 1.05 -36.80
N ALA A 41 -46.84 1.15 -36.30
CA ALA A 41 -47.07 1.38 -34.86
C ALA A 41 -46.73 0.13 -34.04
N VAL A 42 -47.08 -1.06 -34.55
CA VAL A 42 -46.72 -2.34 -33.94
C VAL A 42 -45.19 -2.53 -33.97
N LEU A 43 -44.57 -2.24 -35.12
CA LEU A 43 -43.11 -2.33 -35.25
C LEU A 43 -42.39 -1.43 -34.26
N ARG A 44 -42.82 -0.20 -34.08
CA ARG A 44 -42.22 0.75 -33.11
C ARG A 44 -42.29 0.22 -31.69
N LYS A 45 -43.44 -0.33 -31.30
CA LYS A 45 -43.61 -0.89 -29.95
C LYS A 45 -42.68 -2.10 -29.74
N ARG A 46 -42.71 -3.07 -30.63
CA ARG A 46 -41.86 -4.27 -30.58
C ARG A 46 -40.37 -3.91 -30.64
N PHE A 47 -40.00 -2.92 -31.43
CA PHE A 47 -38.61 -2.48 -31.53
C PHE A 47 -38.12 -1.79 -30.25
N ALA A 48 -38.95 -1.01 -29.59
CA ALA A 48 -38.64 -0.42 -28.30
C ALA A 48 -38.49 -1.50 -27.20
N GLU A 49 -39.42 -2.48 -27.19
CA GLU A 49 -39.36 -3.62 -26.26
C GLU A 49 -38.07 -4.45 -26.46
N GLU A 50 -37.67 -4.70 -27.71
CA GLU A 50 -36.45 -5.46 -28.00
C GLU A 50 -35.16 -4.69 -27.66
N ILE A 51 -35.15 -3.38 -27.90
CA ILE A 51 -34.04 -2.53 -27.43
C ILE A 51 -33.91 -2.60 -25.92
N GLU A 52 -35.00 -2.52 -25.19
CA GLU A 52 -35.00 -2.60 -23.74
C GLU A 52 -34.58 -4.00 -23.25
N ARG A 53 -35.04 -5.05 -23.92
CA ARG A 53 -34.64 -6.43 -23.65
C ARG A 53 -33.13 -6.63 -23.85
N VAL A 54 -32.55 -6.11 -24.94
CA VAL A 54 -31.11 -6.18 -25.20
C VAL A 54 -30.35 -5.38 -24.16
N ARG A 55 -30.83 -4.20 -23.77
CA ARG A 55 -30.24 -3.43 -22.69
C ARG A 55 -30.25 -4.22 -21.36
N GLN A 56 -31.41 -4.78 -21.01
CA GLN A 56 -31.53 -5.57 -19.78
C GLN A 56 -30.67 -6.84 -19.83
N SER A 57 -30.49 -7.47 -21.00
CA SER A 57 -29.59 -8.62 -21.14
C SER A 57 -28.11 -8.25 -21.06
N GLN A 58 -27.73 -7.03 -21.45
CA GLN A 58 -26.38 -6.51 -21.24
C GLN A 58 -26.10 -6.19 -19.78
N PHE A 59 -27.17 -5.90 -19.00
CA PHE A 59 -27.10 -5.71 -17.56
C PHE A 59 -27.55 -6.94 -16.75
N ALA A 60 -28.00 -8.02 -17.42
CA ALA A 60 -28.26 -9.29 -16.74
C ALA A 60 -26.92 -9.78 -16.13
N PRO A 61 -26.90 -10.23 -14.86
CA PRO A 61 -25.70 -10.77 -14.28
C PRO A 61 -25.15 -11.86 -15.18
N LEU A 62 -23.88 -11.74 -15.54
CA LEU A 62 -23.14 -12.67 -16.40
C LEU A 62 -23.10 -14.10 -15.85
N ILE A 63 -23.65 -14.32 -14.66
CA ILE A 63 -23.69 -15.61 -13.95
C ILE A 63 -25.09 -15.80 -13.33
N PRO A 64 -25.70 -17.01 -13.44
CA PRO A 64 -26.95 -17.34 -12.75
C PRO A 64 -26.80 -17.09 -11.25
N GLN A 65 -27.73 -16.37 -10.65
CA GLN A 65 -27.68 -15.87 -9.28
C GLN A 65 -27.43 -16.95 -8.19
N ASN A 66 -27.67 -18.22 -8.47
CA ASN A 66 -27.59 -19.33 -7.49
C ASN A 66 -26.35 -20.24 -7.63
N GLU A 67 -25.47 -20.00 -8.60
CA GLU A 67 -24.33 -20.90 -8.87
C GLU A 67 -22.95 -20.21 -8.82
N GLN A 68 -22.90 -18.96 -8.36
CA GLN A 68 -21.68 -18.19 -8.31
C GLN A 68 -20.84 -18.53 -7.07
N THR A 69 -19.56 -18.84 -7.27
CA THR A 69 -18.60 -19.03 -6.17
C THR A 69 -18.17 -17.70 -5.56
N LEU A 70 -17.60 -17.73 -4.36
CA LEU A 70 -17.05 -16.55 -3.73
C LEU A 70 -15.91 -15.93 -4.54
N ASN A 71 -15.06 -16.75 -5.16
CA ASN A 71 -13.94 -16.27 -5.99
C ASN A 71 -14.48 -15.52 -7.23
N GLU A 72 -15.49 -16.06 -7.92
CA GLU A 72 -16.11 -15.42 -9.09
C GLU A 72 -16.80 -14.11 -8.69
N TRP A 73 -17.54 -14.10 -7.57
CA TRP A 73 -18.14 -12.88 -7.05
C TRP A 73 -17.09 -11.85 -6.65
N PHE A 74 -16.01 -12.27 -6.00
CA PHE A 74 -14.93 -11.38 -5.60
C PHE A 74 -14.28 -10.71 -6.82
N GLU A 75 -13.99 -11.44 -7.89
CA GLU A 75 -13.42 -10.85 -9.10
C GLU A 75 -14.37 -9.81 -9.72
N PHE A 76 -15.67 -10.10 -9.80
CA PHE A 76 -16.66 -9.15 -10.27
C PHE A 76 -16.74 -7.91 -9.38
N TRP A 77 -16.88 -8.11 -8.06
CA TRP A 77 -16.91 -7.03 -7.09
C TRP A 77 -15.65 -6.18 -7.15
N TYR A 78 -14.49 -6.84 -7.23
CA TYR A 78 -13.22 -6.15 -7.30
C TYR A 78 -13.13 -5.24 -8.52
N GLU A 79 -13.42 -5.72 -9.72
CA GLU A 79 -13.33 -4.95 -10.97
C GLU A 79 -14.32 -3.78 -11.03
N TYR A 80 -15.56 -3.97 -10.58
CA TYR A 80 -16.62 -2.98 -10.77
C TYR A 80 -16.92 -2.10 -9.56
N TYR A 81 -16.72 -2.60 -8.34
CA TYR A 81 -17.05 -1.88 -7.11
C TYR A 81 -15.84 -1.40 -6.31
N LYS A 82 -14.64 -1.95 -6.55
CA LYS A 82 -13.47 -1.60 -5.75
C LYS A 82 -12.36 -0.95 -6.55
N ARG A 83 -11.88 -1.59 -7.59
CA ARG A 83 -10.73 -1.15 -8.38
C ARG A 83 -10.84 0.28 -8.90
N PRO A 84 -11.99 0.77 -9.43
CA PRO A 84 -12.12 2.14 -9.93
C PRO A 84 -11.97 3.23 -8.85
N PHE A 85 -12.13 2.85 -7.57
CA PHE A 85 -12.18 3.78 -6.43
C PHE A 85 -10.95 3.71 -5.53
N ILE A 86 -9.98 2.87 -5.84
CA ILE A 86 -8.72 2.75 -5.10
C ILE A 86 -7.53 3.11 -5.97
N LYS A 87 -6.43 3.56 -5.33
CA LYS A 87 -5.19 3.85 -6.06
C LYS A 87 -4.64 2.59 -6.73
N GLU A 88 -4.07 2.74 -7.90
CA GLU A 88 -3.43 1.66 -8.68
C GLU A 88 -2.44 0.84 -7.82
N THR A 89 -1.70 1.53 -6.95
CA THR A 89 -0.76 0.92 -6.00
C THR A 89 -1.39 -0.09 -5.04
N CYS A 90 -2.72 -0.02 -4.84
CA CYS A 90 -3.46 -0.92 -3.96
C CYS A 90 -4.06 -2.13 -4.69
N TRP A 91 -4.17 -2.10 -6.03
CA TRP A 91 -4.87 -3.12 -6.80
C TRP A 91 -4.40 -4.54 -6.49
N ASN A 92 -3.12 -4.80 -6.74
CA ASN A 92 -2.53 -6.12 -6.52
C ASN A 92 -2.52 -6.54 -5.04
N SER A 93 -2.46 -5.57 -4.13
CA SER A 93 -2.49 -5.85 -2.69
C SER A 93 -3.86 -6.37 -2.25
N TYR A 94 -4.95 -5.73 -2.66
CA TYR A 94 -6.32 -6.16 -2.34
C TYR A 94 -6.61 -7.57 -2.84
N LYS A 95 -6.33 -7.82 -4.12
CA LYS A 95 -6.57 -9.14 -4.74
C LYS A 95 -5.74 -10.23 -4.07
N ARG A 96 -4.44 -9.98 -3.89
CA ARG A 96 -3.54 -10.93 -3.24
C ARG A 96 -3.94 -11.21 -1.78
N GLN A 97 -4.39 -10.19 -1.07
CA GLN A 97 -4.81 -10.34 0.33
C GLN A 97 -6.04 -11.22 0.44
N PHE A 98 -7.08 -11.00 -0.39
CA PHE A 98 -8.24 -11.88 -0.42
C PHE A 98 -7.85 -13.32 -0.78
N LEU A 99 -7.14 -13.51 -1.91
CA LEU A 99 -6.79 -14.83 -2.43
C LEU A 99 -5.93 -15.65 -1.46
N ASN A 100 -4.99 -15.00 -0.76
CA ASN A 100 -4.07 -15.70 0.16
C ASN A 100 -4.68 -16.03 1.53
N PHE A 101 -5.83 -15.44 1.88
CA PHE A 101 -6.46 -15.65 3.17
C PHE A 101 -7.78 -16.43 3.04
N PHE A 102 -8.74 -15.92 2.29
CA PHE A 102 -10.06 -16.52 2.18
C PHE A 102 -10.33 -17.19 0.83
N GLY A 103 -9.74 -16.68 -0.25
CA GLY A 103 -9.95 -17.22 -1.58
C GLY A 103 -9.50 -18.69 -1.74
N LYS A 104 -8.45 -19.11 -1.03
CA LYS A 104 -7.99 -20.50 -1.01
C LYS A 104 -8.87 -21.41 -0.16
N GLU A 105 -9.34 -20.91 0.99
CA GLU A 105 -10.04 -21.71 1.99
C GLU A 105 -11.52 -21.93 1.64
N ILE A 106 -12.19 -20.84 1.24
CA ILE A 106 -13.64 -20.86 1.00
C ILE A 106 -14.04 -20.30 -0.37
N GLY A 107 -13.08 -19.93 -1.20
CA GLY A 107 -13.33 -19.25 -2.48
C GLY A 107 -14.12 -20.06 -3.50
N GLU A 108 -13.99 -21.39 -3.48
CA GLU A 108 -14.75 -22.31 -4.37
C GLU A 108 -16.14 -22.66 -3.86
N MET A 109 -16.51 -22.20 -2.67
CA MET A 109 -17.85 -22.39 -2.15
C MET A 109 -18.83 -21.47 -2.88
N LEU A 110 -20.04 -22.00 -3.15
CA LEU A 110 -21.15 -21.17 -3.65
C LEU A 110 -21.48 -20.06 -2.66
N LEU A 111 -21.64 -18.84 -3.16
CA LEU A 111 -21.86 -17.66 -2.33
C LEU A 111 -23.06 -17.84 -1.39
N SER A 112 -24.14 -18.47 -1.87
CA SER A 112 -25.35 -18.79 -1.10
C SER A 112 -25.13 -19.79 0.03
N ASN A 113 -24.08 -20.60 -0.02
CA ASN A 113 -23.78 -21.66 0.95
C ASN A 113 -22.77 -21.24 2.01
N ILE A 114 -22.23 -20.03 1.90
CA ILE A 114 -21.24 -19.55 2.88
C ILE A 114 -21.95 -19.13 4.15
N LEU A 115 -21.65 -19.82 5.23
CA LEU A 115 -22.13 -19.54 6.57
C LEU A 115 -21.01 -18.91 7.41
N GLN A 116 -21.40 -18.22 8.47
CA GLN A 116 -20.45 -17.62 9.43
C GLN A 116 -19.45 -18.64 9.96
N MET A 117 -19.86 -19.89 10.21
CA MET A 117 -19.01 -20.97 10.70
C MET A 117 -17.86 -21.32 9.73
N HIS A 118 -18.07 -21.23 8.41
CA HIS A 118 -17.05 -21.51 7.41
C HIS A 118 -15.93 -20.45 7.46
N ILE A 119 -16.32 -19.17 7.58
CA ILE A 119 -15.35 -18.07 7.70
C ILE A 119 -14.63 -18.13 9.05
N GLN A 120 -15.34 -18.46 10.16
CA GLN A 120 -14.73 -18.60 11.48
C GLN A 120 -13.71 -19.73 11.49
N ARG A 121 -14.00 -20.85 10.83
CA ARG A 121 -13.07 -21.97 10.69
C ARG A 121 -11.82 -21.54 9.89
N ALA A 122 -12.00 -20.91 8.74
CA ALA A 122 -10.88 -20.39 7.95
C ALA A 122 -9.99 -19.42 8.76
N ILE A 123 -10.58 -18.59 9.62
CA ILE A 123 -9.83 -17.72 10.55
C ILE A 123 -8.98 -18.54 11.51
N VAL A 124 -9.52 -19.63 12.09
CA VAL A 124 -8.78 -20.50 13.03
C VAL A 124 -7.64 -21.19 12.29
N ASP A 125 -7.90 -21.77 11.11
CA ASP A 125 -6.91 -22.47 10.30
C ASP A 125 -5.76 -21.51 9.92
N LEU A 126 -6.07 -20.26 9.51
CA LEU A 126 -5.08 -19.23 9.22
C LEU A 126 -4.24 -18.82 10.46
N MET A 127 -4.85 -18.82 11.64
CA MET A 127 -4.11 -18.56 12.90
C MET A 127 -3.18 -19.71 13.24
N GLU A 128 -3.58 -20.97 13.03
CA GLU A 128 -2.76 -22.16 13.23
C GLU A 128 -1.58 -22.22 12.22
N GLU A 129 -1.77 -21.71 10.99
CA GLU A 129 -0.69 -21.50 10.03
C GLU A 129 0.30 -20.39 10.44
N GLY A 130 0.06 -19.69 11.54
CA GLY A 130 0.92 -18.59 12.01
C GLY A 130 0.70 -17.25 11.30
N ARG A 131 -0.44 -17.05 10.61
CA ARG A 131 -0.78 -15.75 10.04
C ARG A 131 -1.03 -14.72 11.13
N SER A 132 -0.57 -13.50 10.91
CA SER A 132 -0.76 -12.42 11.89
C SER A 132 -2.23 -12.03 12.04
N SER A 133 -2.66 -11.74 13.27
CA SER A 133 -4.02 -11.27 13.56
C SER A 133 -4.36 -9.97 12.79
N GLY A 134 -3.38 -9.10 12.57
CA GLY A 134 -3.53 -7.89 11.75
C GLY A 134 -3.84 -8.22 10.29
N GLY A 135 -3.07 -9.13 9.66
CA GLY A 135 -3.31 -9.57 8.30
C GLY A 135 -4.67 -10.24 8.10
N ILE A 136 -5.10 -11.05 9.09
CA ILE A 136 -6.44 -11.66 9.08
C ILE A 136 -7.53 -10.58 9.18
N LYS A 137 -7.40 -9.59 10.08
CA LYS A 137 -8.34 -8.46 10.23
C LYS A 137 -8.47 -7.64 8.95
N ASP A 138 -7.36 -7.32 8.30
CA ASP A 138 -7.34 -6.57 7.05
C ASP A 138 -8.04 -7.35 5.93
N SER A 139 -7.75 -8.65 5.81
CA SER A 139 -8.38 -9.50 4.81
C SER A 139 -9.87 -9.71 5.07
N LEU A 140 -10.25 -9.89 6.33
CA LEU A 140 -11.66 -9.97 6.74
C LEU A 140 -12.42 -8.67 6.45
N SER A 141 -11.76 -7.51 6.57
CA SER A 141 -12.35 -6.22 6.17
C SER A 141 -12.65 -6.16 4.67
N ILE A 142 -11.76 -6.71 3.84
CA ILE A 142 -12.00 -6.82 2.39
C ILE A 142 -13.16 -7.76 2.09
N LEU A 143 -13.19 -8.94 2.73
CA LEU A 143 -14.26 -9.92 2.57
C LEU A 143 -15.62 -9.33 3.00
N ARG A 144 -15.68 -8.60 4.11
CA ARG A 144 -16.91 -7.91 4.58
C ARG A 144 -17.43 -6.94 3.53
N GLN A 145 -16.59 -6.07 2.99
CA GLN A 145 -16.98 -5.13 1.95
C GLN A 145 -17.52 -5.83 0.70
N CYS A 146 -16.91 -6.93 0.28
CA CYS A 146 -17.34 -7.74 -0.84
C CYS A 146 -18.72 -8.36 -0.59
N LEU A 147 -18.94 -8.94 0.59
CA LEU A 147 -20.21 -9.58 0.97
C LEU A 147 -21.31 -8.58 1.28
N ASP A 148 -21.01 -7.37 1.78
CA ASP A 148 -22.00 -6.29 1.94
C ASP A 148 -22.61 -5.89 0.60
N VAL A 149 -21.79 -5.82 -0.45
CA VAL A 149 -22.29 -5.56 -1.81
C VAL A 149 -23.10 -6.74 -2.36
N ALA A 150 -22.75 -7.99 -2.00
CA ALA A 150 -23.55 -9.17 -2.34
C ALA A 150 -24.95 -9.12 -1.70
N VAL A 151 -25.03 -8.69 -0.43
CA VAL A 151 -26.32 -8.45 0.25
C VAL A 151 -27.11 -7.34 -0.45
N ALA A 152 -26.48 -6.21 -0.75
CA ALA A 152 -27.10 -5.07 -1.41
C ALA A 152 -27.66 -5.43 -2.81
N ASN A 153 -27.06 -6.40 -3.50
CA ASN A 153 -27.53 -6.93 -4.79
C ASN A 153 -28.49 -8.13 -4.67
N GLY A 154 -28.85 -8.52 -3.45
CA GLY A 154 -29.80 -9.63 -3.21
C GLY A 154 -29.26 -11.03 -3.52
N LEU A 155 -27.93 -11.20 -3.65
CA LEU A 155 -27.29 -12.50 -3.89
C LEU A 155 -27.27 -13.36 -2.63
N ILE A 156 -27.18 -12.74 -1.46
CA ILE A 156 -27.29 -13.37 -0.13
C ILE A 156 -28.16 -12.50 0.77
N SER A 157 -28.82 -13.10 1.75
CA SER A 157 -29.75 -12.39 2.64
C SER A 157 -29.04 -11.61 3.74
N THR A 158 -27.90 -12.10 4.21
CA THR A 158 -27.11 -11.49 5.29
C THR A 158 -25.62 -11.68 5.05
N ASN A 159 -24.80 -10.78 5.59
CA ASN A 159 -23.35 -10.90 5.49
C ASN A 159 -22.79 -11.86 6.56
N PRO A 160 -22.30 -13.06 6.18
CA PRO A 160 -21.77 -14.04 7.13
C PRO A 160 -20.41 -13.66 7.74
N ALA A 161 -19.76 -12.60 7.26
CA ALA A 161 -18.46 -12.13 7.79
C ALA A 161 -18.61 -11.19 9.00
N ILE A 162 -19.83 -10.99 9.53
CA ILE A 162 -20.09 -10.14 10.69
C ILE A 162 -20.06 -10.99 11.98
N GLY A 163 -19.60 -10.41 13.09
CA GLY A 163 -19.62 -11.07 14.42
C GLY A 163 -18.53 -12.13 14.62
N LEU A 164 -17.56 -12.23 13.74
CA LEU A 164 -16.45 -13.19 13.82
C LEU A 164 -15.41 -12.76 14.87
N GLN A 165 -14.79 -13.76 15.49
CA GLN A 165 -13.78 -13.55 16.52
C GLN A 165 -12.38 -13.86 16.00
N ILE A 166 -11.45 -12.96 16.26
CA ILE A 166 -10.03 -13.12 15.99
C ILE A 166 -9.29 -12.95 17.31
N LYS A 167 -8.56 -13.98 17.74
CA LYS A 167 -7.71 -13.88 18.91
C LYS A 167 -6.61 -12.86 18.65
N GLU A 168 -6.51 -11.84 19.48
CA GLU A 168 -5.43 -10.88 19.37
C GLU A 168 -4.12 -11.56 19.75
N GLN A 169 -3.17 -11.49 18.84
CA GLN A 169 -1.79 -11.78 19.18
C GLN A 169 -1.25 -10.56 19.92
N LEU A 170 -0.46 -10.81 20.96
CA LEU A 170 0.30 -9.74 21.61
C LEU A 170 1.06 -8.99 20.51
N THR A 171 0.81 -7.70 20.41
CA THR A 171 1.54 -6.83 19.47
C THR A 171 3.03 -7.00 19.78
N VAL A 172 3.80 -7.38 18.76
CA VAL A 172 5.26 -7.35 18.87
C VAL A 172 5.64 -5.91 19.21
N ASP A 173 6.32 -5.72 20.32
CA ASP A 173 6.87 -4.40 20.67
C ASP A 173 7.70 -3.89 19.49
N TRP A 174 7.45 -2.64 19.11
CA TRP A 174 8.19 -1.98 18.05
C TRP A 174 9.67 -2.01 18.39
N ARG A 175 10.48 -2.55 17.46
CA ARG A 175 11.92 -2.58 17.67
C ARG A 175 12.48 -1.15 17.60
N VAL A 176 13.09 -0.76 18.68
CA VAL A 176 13.93 0.45 18.80
C VAL A 176 15.35 -0.02 19.05
N LEU A 177 16.33 0.53 18.35
CA LEU A 177 17.73 0.21 18.60
C LEU A 177 18.14 0.80 19.95
N GLU A 178 18.82 -0.02 20.75
CA GLU A 178 19.52 0.50 21.92
C GLU A 178 20.69 1.39 21.49
N LYS A 179 21.12 2.34 22.35
CA LYS A 179 22.24 3.23 22.03
C LYS A 179 23.52 2.47 21.65
N LYS A 180 23.76 1.33 22.30
CA LYS A 180 24.90 0.45 21.99
C LYS A 180 24.76 -0.21 20.60
N GLU A 181 23.56 -0.59 20.22
CA GLU A 181 23.26 -1.16 18.91
C GLU A 181 23.41 -0.11 17.80
N GLU A 182 22.96 1.13 18.03
CA GLU A 182 23.16 2.24 17.08
C GLU A 182 24.66 2.51 16.84
N ILE A 183 25.46 2.59 17.91
CA ILE A 183 26.90 2.79 17.81
C ILE A 183 27.54 1.64 17.03
N LEU A 184 27.21 0.39 17.37
CA LEU A 184 27.73 -0.78 16.70
C LEU A 184 27.37 -0.79 15.20
N LEU A 185 26.11 -0.44 14.86
CA LEU A 185 25.64 -0.32 13.49
C LEU A 185 26.48 0.72 12.72
N LEU A 186 26.57 1.94 13.24
CA LEU A 186 27.26 3.06 12.59
C LEU A 186 28.76 2.79 12.42
N GLU A 187 29.44 2.31 13.46
CA GLU A 187 30.86 1.90 13.38
C GLU A 187 31.08 0.79 12.34
N THR A 188 30.17 -0.18 12.27
CA THR A 188 30.32 -1.32 11.35
C THR A 188 30.18 -0.88 9.91
N VAL A 189 29.17 -0.07 9.57
CA VAL A 189 28.96 0.41 8.20
C VAL A 189 30.08 1.37 7.76
N GLU A 190 30.62 2.17 8.68
CA GLU A 190 31.76 3.06 8.44
C GLU A 190 33.04 2.27 8.16
N LYS A 191 33.43 1.35 9.07
CA LYS A 191 34.62 0.50 8.92
C LYS A 191 34.63 -0.32 7.65
N ARG A 192 33.44 -0.71 7.15
CA ARG A 192 33.26 -1.48 5.93
C ARG A 192 33.14 -0.62 4.68
N ASN A 193 33.06 0.69 4.83
CA ASN A 193 32.73 1.63 3.75
C ASN A 193 31.48 1.16 2.98
N ASP A 194 30.41 0.80 3.75
CA ASP A 194 29.16 0.29 3.17
C ASP A 194 28.55 1.32 2.24
N TRP A 195 28.11 0.85 1.07
CA TRP A 195 27.51 1.74 0.07
C TRP A 195 26.28 2.48 0.58
N TYR A 196 25.52 1.90 1.50
CA TYR A 196 24.28 2.45 2.06
C TYR A 196 24.49 3.18 3.40
N GLN A 197 25.72 3.40 3.85
CA GLN A 197 26.04 4.05 5.11
C GLN A 197 25.30 5.36 5.30
N GLU A 198 25.38 6.28 4.33
CA GLU A 198 24.73 7.59 4.39
C GLU A 198 23.20 7.47 4.41
N MET A 199 22.65 6.43 3.78
CA MET A 199 21.21 6.19 3.81
C MET A 199 20.74 5.72 5.18
N TYR A 200 21.48 4.84 5.85
CA TYR A 200 21.17 4.43 7.23
C TYR A 200 21.27 5.61 8.19
N GLN A 201 22.35 6.40 8.10
CA GLN A 201 22.54 7.61 8.89
C GLN A 201 21.39 8.61 8.66
N TYR A 202 21.01 8.84 7.40
CA TYR A 202 19.90 9.72 7.05
C TYR A 202 18.56 9.22 7.63
N PHE A 203 18.29 7.93 7.62
CA PHE A 203 17.05 7.39 8.19
C PHE A 203 17.01 7.56 9.72
N LEU A 204 18.15 7.35 10.40
CA LEU A 204 18.28 7.59 11.84
C LEU A 204 18.16 9.09 12.21
N SER A 205 18.50 10.01 11.30
CA SER A 205 18.46 11.46 11.55
C SER A 205 17.19 12.15 11.02
N SER A 206 16.33 11.47 10.26
CA SER A 206 15.16 12.09 9.62
C SER A 206 13.85 11.35 9.85
N GLY A 207 13.90 10.08 10.21
CA GLY A 207 12.73 9.24 10.39
C GLY A 207 11.85 9.08 9.14
N VAL A 208 12.39 9.28 7.93
CA VAL A 208 11.64 9.10 6.68
C VAL A 208 11.22 7.65 6.46
N ARG A 209 10.10 7.45 5.73
CA ARG A 209 9.72 6.11 5.28
C ARG A 209 10.66 5.63 4.18
N VAL A 210 10.84 4.32 4.06
CA VAL A 210 11.74 3.73 3.06
C VAL A 210 11.44 4.19 1.62
N GLY A 211 10.17 4.28 1.25
CA GLY A 211 9.78 4.78 -0.08
C GLY A 211 10.05 6.27 -0.27
N GLU A 212 9.95 7.07 0.79
CA GLU A 212 10.25 8.51 0.77
C GLU A 212 11.76 8.73 0.64
N GLY A 213 12.58 7.99 1.40
CA GLY A 213 14.03 8.03 1.25
C GLY A 213 14.51 7.58 -0.13
N GLY A 214 13.90 6.53 -0.70
CA GLY A 214 14.19 6.07 -2.06
C GLY A 214 13.74 7.03 -3.17
N ALA A 215 12.78 7.91 -2.87
CA ALA A 215 12.24 8.92 -3.79
C ALA A 215 12.90 10.30 -3.66
N LEU A 216 13.81 10.49 -2.68
CA LEU A 216 14.42 11.79 -2.42
C LEU A 216 15.28 12.24 -3.61
N ARG A 217 15.03 13.46 -4.10
CA ARG A 217 15.78 14.07 -5.20
C ARG A 217 16.64 15.22 -4.70
N THR A 218 17.66 15.57 -5.48
CA THR A 218 18.55 16.70 -5.15
C THR A 218 17.78 18.01 -4.97
N GLU A 219 16.77 18.26 -5.79
CA GLU A 219 15.91 19.46 -5.74
C GLU A 219 15.01 19.53 -4.50
N ASP A 220 14.88 18.43 -3.76
CA ASP A 220 14.10 18.38 -2.53
C ASP A 220 14.93 18.81 -1.29
N ILE A 221 16.22 19.10 -1.46
CA ILE A 221 17.14 19.48 -0.39
C ILE A 221 17.43 20.98 -0.46
N ASP A 222 17.06 21.69 0.60
CA ASP A 222 17.40 23.10 0.77
C ASP A 222 18.53 23.21 1.81
N PHE A 223 19.76 23.25 1.32
CA PHE A 223 20.96 23.35 2.18
C PHE A 223 21.09 24.71 2.88
N LEU A 224 20.53 25.78 2.29
CA LEU A 224 20.57 27.12 2.88
C LEU A 224 19.52 27.26 3.97
N GLY A 225 18.35 26.69 3.75
CA GLY A 225 17.24 26.65 4.73
C GLY A 225 17.34 25.48 5.69
N GLU A 226 18.39 24.67 5.63
CA GLU A 226 18.64 23.49 6.49
C GLU A 226 17.42 22.57 6.63
N ARG A 227 16.84 22.16 5.48
CA ARG A 227 15.62 21.36 5.45
C ARG A 227 15.51 20.48 4.21
N VAL A 228 14.68 19.43 4.34
CA VAL A 228 14.30 18.53 3.26
C VAL A 228 12.80 18.58 3.07
N PHE A 229 12.36 18.62 1.81
CA PHE A 229 10.95 18.53 1.42
C PHE A 229 10.62 17.08 1.05
N ILE A 230 9.75 16.45 1.79
CA ILE A 230 9.25 15.09 1.48
C ILE A 230 7.99 15.22 0.63
N ARG A 231 8.17 15.07 -0.69
CA ARG A 231 7.11 15.26 -1.70
C ARG A 231 6.62 13.95 -2.29
N HIS A 232 7.50 12.96 -2.43
CA HIS A 232 7.25 11.75 -3.18
C HIS A 232 7.58 10.48 -2.39
N THR A 233 7.02 9.38 -2.86
CA THR A 233 7.40 8.03 -2.46
C THR A 233 7.72 7.21 -3.71
N LEU A 234 8.77 6.41 -3.65
CA LEU A 234 9.14 5.50 -4.73
C LEU A 234 8.21 4.29 -4.69
N PHE A 235 7.43 4.16 -5.74
CA PHE A 235 6.55 3.02 -5.95
C PHE A 235 7.17 2.06 -6.98
N VAL A 236 7.07 0.76 -6.69
CA VAL A 236 7.53 -0.31 -7.59
C VAL A 236 6.35 -1.18 -7.93
N GLU A 237 6.03 -1.23 -9.21
CA GLU A 237 4.98 -2.07 -9.75
C GLU A 237 5.58 -3.24 -10.51
N TYR A 238 4.93 -4.40 -10.38
CA TYR A 238 5.26 -5.61 -11.14
C TYR A 238 4.02 -6.00 -11.95
N ASP A 239 4.10 -5.82 -13.26
CA ASP A 239 3.07 -6.25 -14.21
C ASP A 239 3.68 -7.25 -15.18
N ASN A 240 3.12 -8.48 -15.26
CA ASN A 240 3.54 -9.54 -16.18
C ASN A 240 5.07 -9.67 -16.35
N HIS A 241 5.80 -9.73 -15.22
CA HIS A 241 7.27 -9.77 -15.15
C HIS A 241 7.99 -8.46 -15.51
N LYS A 242 7.29 -7.42 -15.89
CA LYS A 242 7.87 -6.10 -16.10
C LYS A 242 7.85 -5.32 -14.78
N LYS A 243 9.05 -4.89 -14.35
CA LYS A 243 9.22 -4.02 -13.19
C LYS A 243 9.20 -2.57 -13.66
N THR A 244 8.24 -1.80 -13.19
CA THR A 244 8.18 -0.34 -13.40
C THR A 244 8.35 0.39 -12.07
N MET A 245 8.96 1.57 -12.11
CA MET A 245 9.16 2.41 -10.95
C MET A 245 8.61 3.79 -11.26
N LYS A 246 7.86 4.36 -10.33
CA LYS A 246 7.29 5.71 -10.45
C LYS A 246 7.40 6.46 -9.13
N LEU A 247 7.47 7.78 -9.21
CA LEU A 247 7.32 8.65 -8.05
C LEU A 247 5.85 8.99 -7.88
N GLU A 248 5.29 8.64 -6.74
CA GLU A 248 3.94 9.00 -6.38
C GLU A 248 3.94 10.07 -5.29
N PRO A 249 2.92 10.93 -5.22
CA PRO A 249 2.72 11.81 -4.08
C PRO A 249 2.68 11.01 -2.78
N THR A 250 3.10 11.60 -1.68
CA THR A 250 2.97 10.99 -0.36
C THR A 250 1.52 10.59 -0.06
N LYS A 251 1.31 9.61 0.83
CA LYS A 251 0.01 8.95 1.09
C LYS A 251 -1.17 9.92 1.29
N ASN A 252 -0.91 11.14 1.76
CA ASN A 252 -1.94 12.16 2.02
C ASN A 252 -1.81 13.37 1.08
N GLU A 253 -1.02 13.27 0.00
CA GLU A 253 -0.72 14.36 -0.95
C GLU A 253 -0.15 15.63 -0.28
N LYS A 254 0.27 15.51 0.98
CA LYS A 254 0.85 16.61 1.75
C LYS A 254 2.36 16.54 1.72
N THR A 255 2.98 17.57 1.17
CA THR A 255 4.41 17.81 1.37
C THR A 255 4.66 18.11 2.83
N ARG A 256 5.65 17.45 3.43
CA ARG A 256 6.14 17.82 4.76
C ARG A 256 7.58 18.25 4.70
N ILE A 257 7.95 19.08 5.64
CA ILE A 257 9.31 19.62 5.79
C ILE A 257 9.96 18.92 6.98
N ILE A 258 11.18 18.43 6.79
CA ILE A 258 12.01 17.89 7.86
C ILE A 258 13.22 18.81 7.97
N PRO A 259 13.40 19.54 9.10
CA PRO A 259 14.61 20.31 9.34
C PRO A 259 15.81 19.37 9.50
N PHE A 260 17.01 19.87 9.28
CA PHE A 260 18.20 19.08 9.52
C PHE A 260 18.42 18.87 11.03
N PHE A 261 18.75 17.65 11.39
CA PHE A 261 19.13 17.27 12.73
C PHE A 261 20.59 16.82 12.74
N GLY A 262 21.38 17.39 13.66
CA GLY A 262 22.80 17.02 13.80
C GLY A 262 23.55 17.11 12.46
N GLU A 263 24.16 16.01 12.06
CA GLU A 263 25.01 15.92 10.87
C GLU A 263 24.26 15.70 9.55
N THR A 264 22.93 15.90 9.49
CA THR A 264 22.13 15.60 8.29
C THR A 264 22.64 16.30 7.04
N SER A 265 23.09 17.56 7.15
CA SER A 265 23.67 18.31 6.04
C SER A 265 24.91 17.61 5.48
N ASP A 266 25.80 17.18 6.35
CA ASP A 266 27.07 16.55 5.94
C ASP A 266 26.84 15.15 5.37
N ILE A 267 25.91 14.39 5.94
CA ILE A 267 25.48 13.09 5.43
C ILE A 267 24.99 13.23 3.97
N LEU A 268 24.09 14.20 3.73
CA LEU A 268 23.54 14.42 2.40
C LEU A 268 24.59 14.92 1.40
N ARG A 269 25.52 15.79 1.81
CA ARG A 269 26.64 16.25 0.97
C ARG A 269 27.58 15.10 0.60
N ARG A 270 27.95 14.25 1.56
CA ARG A 270 28.76 13.05 1.29
C ARG A 270 28.06 12.11 0.32
N GLN A 271 26.77 11.86 0.53
CA GLN A 271 25.97 11.01 -0.36
C GLN A 271 25.88 11.56 -1.78
N LEU A 272 25.63 12.86 -1.95
CA LEU A 272 25.57 13.49 -3.28
C LEU A 272 26.93 13.37 -4.00
N LYS A 273 28.04 13.67 -3.31
CA LYS A 273 29.38 13.51 -3.87
C LYS A 273 29.64 12.07 -4.34
N LYS A 274 29.37 11.09 -3.47
CA LYS A 274 29.54 9.66 -3.74
C LYS A 274 28.68 9.19 -4.94
N ARG A 275 27.44 9.65 -5.03
CA ARG A 275 26.54 9.37 -6.15
C ARG A 275 27.07 9.98 -7.46
N ASP A 276 27.50 11.23 -7.42
CA ASP A 276 27.97 11.92 -8.63
C ASP A 276 29.28 11.33 -9.18
N GLU A 277 30.16 10.89 -8.29
CA GLU A 277 31.36 10.13 -8.66
C GLU A 277 30.98 8.77 -9.30
N LEU A 278 29.99 8.07 -8.73
CA LEU A 278 29.46 6.84 -9.32
C LEU A 278 28.85 7.09 -10.71
N LYS A 279 28.03 8.14 -10.85
CA LYS A 279 27.36 8.51 -12.11
C LYS A 279 28.38 8.78 -13.20
N LYS A 280 29.44 9.52 -12.89
CA LYS A 280 30.57 9.76 -13.82
C LYS A 280 31.28 8.46 -14.21
N ARG A 281 31.52 7.56 -13.25
CA ARG A 281 32.21 6.29 -13.49
C ARG A 281 31.38 5.31 -14.33
N LEU A 282 30.06 5.28 -14.15
CA LEU A 282 29.17 4.37 -14.87
C LEU A 282 28.82 4.87 -16.27
N GLY A 283 28.77 6.20 -16.50
CA GLY A 283 28.35 6.77 -17.78
C GLY A 283 27.07 6.14 -18.31
N ASP A 284 27.11 5.55 -19.50
CA ASP A 284 25.96 4.92 -20.16
C ASP A 284 25.43 3.66 -19.43
N LYS A 285 26.19 3.14 -18.45
CA LYS A 285 25.75 2.02 -17.61
C LYS A 285 24.89 2.46 -16.41
N TRP A 286 24.64 3.76 -16.26
CA TRP A 286 23.73 4.29 -15.24
C TRP A 286 22.31 3.77 -15.44
N ARG A 287 21.68 3.29 -14.38
CA ARG A 287 20.39 2.56 -14.47
C ARG A 287 19.17 3.28 -13.88
N ALA A 288 19.34 4.47 -13.29
CA ALA A 288 18.17 5.21 -12.82
C ALA A 288 17.37 5.72 -14.03
N PRO A 289 16.08 5.46 -14.11
CA PRO A 289 15.22 6.03 -15.14
C PRO A 289 15.23 7.56 -15.07
N ALA A 290 15.31 8.21 -16.23
CA ALA A 290 15.43 9.67 -16.31
C ALA A 290 14.18 10.41 -15.81
N ASP A 291 13.01 9.80 -15.93
CA ASP A 291 11.71 10.30 -15.45
C ASP A 291 11.59 10.35 -13.93
N LEU A 292 12.44 9.64 -13.19
CA LEU A 292 12.51 9.73 -11.73
C LEU A 292 13.31 10.94 -11.23
N GLY A 293 13.97 11.67 -12.12
CA GLY A 293 14.81 12.81 -11.78
C GLY A 293 16.13 12.40 -11.12
N ASP A 294 16.74 13.34 -10.42
CA ASP A 294 18.10 13.17 -9.86
C ASP A 294 18.04 12.65 -8.41
N LEU A 295 17.82 11.33 -8.27
CA LEU A 295 17.69 10.66 -6.98
C LEU A 295 18.97 10.78 -6.13
N VAL A 296 18.82 11.01 -4.84
CA VAL A 296 19.92 11.11 -3.87
C VAL A 296 20.50 9.73 -3.57
N PHE A 297 19.64 8.76 -3.27
CA PHE A 297 20.06 7.41 -2.90
C PHE A 297 19.88 6.42 -4.06
N VAL A 298 20.97 5.84 -4.48
CA VAL A 298 21.01 4.86 -5.58
C VAL A 298 21.84 3.63 -5.19
N THR A 299 21.64 2.54 -5.85
CA THR A 299 22.49 1.34 -5.72
C THR A 299 23.87 1.55 -6.33
N GLY A 300 24.82 0.68 -6.06
CA GLY A 300 26.16 0.72 -6.71
C GLY A 300 26.15 0.57 -8.24
N GLN A 301 24.98 0.32 -8.83
CA GLN A 301 24.74 0.28 -10.28
C GLN A 301 23.95 1.50 -10.78
N GLY A 302 23.71 2.49 -9.91
CA GLY A 302 22.94 3.68 -10.28
C GLY A 302 21.43 3.45 -10.38
N SER A 303 20.89 2.32 -9.92
CA SER A 303 19.44 2.08 -9.88
C SER A 303 18.82 2.68 -8.62
N PRO A 304 17.51 3.02 -8.63
CA PRO A 304 16.81 3.45 -7.41
C PRO A 304 16.88 2.41 -6.29
N VAL A 305 17.02 2.87 -5.04
CA VAL A 305 16.99 1.99 -3.87
C VAL A 305 15.54 1.71 -3.50
N THR A 306 15.08 0.51 -3.82
CA THR A 306 13.72 0.07 -3.47
C THR A 306 13.66 -0.50 -2.06
N ARG A 307 12.45 -0.57 -1.49
CA ARG A 307 12.19 -1.18 -0.18
C ARG A 307 12.84 -2.57 -0.07
N HIS A 308 12.62 -3.43 -1.05
CA HIS A 308 13.14 -4.80 -1.04
C HIS A 308 14.67 -4.85 -1.01
N ILE A 309 15.34 -3.97 -1.78
CA ILE A 309 16.80 -3.88 -1.79
C ILE A 309 17.30 -3.51 -0.39
N LEU A 310 16.71 -2.48 0.22
CA LEU A 310 17.16 -2.00 1.53
C LEU A 310 16.87 -3.03 2.63
N GLU A 311 15.70 -3.66 2.65
CA GLU A 311 15.35 -4.72 3.60
C GLU A 311 16.32 -5.90 3.53
N ASN A 312 16.68 -6.36 2.33
CA ASN A 312 17.66 -7.44 2.16
C ASN A 312 19.06 -7.03 2.63
N ARG A 313 19.47 -5.79 2.38
CA ARG A 313 20.75 -5.25 2.85
C ARG A 313 20.81 -5.16 4.37
N MET A 314 19.74 -4.67 5.00
CA MET A 314 19.65 -4.57 6.45
C MET A 314 19.59 -5.95 7.12
N ARG A 315 18.96 -6.94 6.51
CA ARG A 315 18.99 -8.33 7.00
C ARG A 315 20.41 -8.87 7.01
N ALA A 316 21.12 -8.78 5.89
CA ALA A 316 22.51 -9.21 5.81
C ALA A 316 23.43 -8.45 6.78
N LEU A 317 23.17 -7.15 6.99
CA LEU A 317 23.89 -6.34 7.96
C LEU A 317 23.61 -6.82 9.40
N SER A 318 22.36 -7.14 9.74
CA SER A 318 21.96 -7.67 11.05
C SER A 318 22.67 -8.99 11.38
N GLU A 319 22.78 -9.89 10.41
CA GLU A 319 23.51 -11.17 10.53
C GLU A 319 25.00 -10.90 10.84
N GLN A 320 25.61 -9.94 10.15
CA GLN A 320 26.99 -9.54 10.38
C GLN A 320 27.21 -8.90 11.77
N LEU A 321 26.30 -8.02 12.18
CA LEU A 321 26.33 -7.40 13.50
C LEU A 321 26.23 -8.44 14.61
N ASN A 322 25.35 -9.43 14.40
CA ASN A 322 25.22 -10.55 15.32
C ASN A 322 26.53 -11.36 15.45
N MET A 323 27.17 -11.67 14.31
CA MET A 323 28.48 -12.35 14.32
C MET A 323 29.55 -11.54 15.07
N ILE A 324 29.61 -10.21 14.86
CA ILE A 324 30.56 -9.34 15.57
C ILE A 324 30.30 -9.38 17.08
N GLN A 325 29.04 -9.30 17.52
CA GLN A 325 28.68 -9.40 18.94
C GLN A 325 29.08 -10.76 19.54
N MET A 326 28.78 -11.85 18.83
CA MET A 326 29.18 -13.19 19.26
C MET A 326 30.68 -13.32 19.41
N THR A 327 31.46 -12.83 18.44
CA THR A 327 32.94 -12.87 18.51
C THR A 327 33.46 -12.06 19.71
N ARG A 328 32.96 -10.83 19.89
CA ARG A 328 33.34 -9.98 21.03
C ARG A 328 33.01 -10.62 22.39
N ALA A 329 31.86 -11.29 22.48
CA ALA A 329 31.44 -11.94 23.72
C ALA A 329 32.32 -13.17 24.02
N LEU A 330 32.69 -13.96 23.01
CA LEU A 330 33.60 -15.10 23.16
C LEU A 330 35.01 -14.62 23.61
N GLU A 331 35.54 -13.55 23.00
CA GLU A 331 36.83 -12.95 23.40
C GLU A 331 36.80 -12.39 24.84
N ALA A 332 35.66 -11.83 25.25
CA ALA A 332 35.48 -11.29 26.60
C ALA A 332 35.07 -12.35 27.63
N GLY A 333 34.86 -13.60 27.26
CA GLY A 333 34.42 -14.68 28.15
C GLY A 333 33.00 -14.45 28.73
N CYS A 334 32.12 -13.72 28.03
CA CYS A 334 30.76 -13.43 28.46
C CYS A 334 29.71 -14.09 27.53
N VAL A 335 28.47 -14.13 28.03
CA VAL A 335 27.34 -14.66 27.20
C VAL A 335 27.04 -13.67 26.08
N PRO A 336 26.99 -14.12 24.82
CA PRO A 336 26.67 -13.25 23.70
C PRO A 336 25.22 -12.75 23.79
N VAL A 337 25.04 -11.45 23.54
CA VAL A 337 23.72 -10.86 23.37
C VAL A 337 23.40 -10.85 21.89
N GLU A 338 22.28 -11.43 21.50
CA GLU A 338 21.85 -11.49 20.10
C GLU A 338 21.53 -10.10 19.55
N PHE A 339 22.13 -9.74 18.43
CA PHE A 339 21.70 -8.57 17.65
C PHE A 339 20.46 -8.96 16.82
N LYS A 340 19.29 -8.56 17.29
CA LYS A 340 18.03 -8.87 16.60
C LYS A 340 17.99 -8.21 15.22
N PRO A 341 17.36 -8.87 14.21
CA PRO A 341 17.20 -8.29 12.87
C PRO A 341 16.58 -6.88 12.91
N ILE A 342 17.08 -6.00 12.06
CA ILE A 342 16.58 -4.63 11.89
C ILE A 342 15.97 -4.43 10.52
N SER A 343 14.98 -3.54 10.45
CA SER A 343 14.31 -3.10 9.23
C SER A 343 14.42 -1.58 9.06
N PRO A 344 14.16 -1.02 7.87
CA PRO A 344 14.12 0.43 7.70
C PRO A 344 13.11 1.12 8.61
N HIS A 345 12.06 0.41 9.02
CA HIS A 345 11.04 0.95 9.92
C HIS A 345 11.55 1.10 11.35
N ASP A 346 12.44 0.20 11.78
CA ASP A 346 13.04 0.26 13.11
C ASP A 346 13.98 1.46 13.28
N LEU A 347 14.66 1.89 12.19
CA LEU A 347 15.43 3.14 12.20
C LEU A 347 14.53 4.37 12.42
N ARG A 348 13.34 4.35 11.80
CA ARG A 348 12.33 5.40 12.00
C ARG A 348 11.75 5.37 13.42
N HIS A 349 11.49 4.18 13.97
CA HIS A 349 11.06 4.02 15.36
C HIS A 349 12.12 4.53 16.32
N THR A 350 13.37 4.21 16.05
CA THR A 350 14.52 4.70 16.83
C THR A 350 14.59 6.23 16.79
N PHE A 351 14.49 6.86 15.62
CA PHE A 351 14.44 8.33 15.50
C PHE A 351 13.30 8.94 16.33
N ALA A 352 12.09 8.41 16.23
CA ALA A 352 10.94 8.91 16.99
C ALA A 352 11.17 8.80 18.50
N THR A 353 11.68 7.65 18.96
CA THR A 353 12.01 7.41 20.37
C THR A 353 13.08 8.36 20.85
N ARG A 354 14.15 8.59 20.07
CA ARG A 354 15.22 9.56 20.45
C ARG A 354 14.69 10.99 20.56
N LEU A 355 13.73 11.40 19.73
CA LEU A 355 13.10 12.72 19.86
C LEU A 355 12.25 12.82 21.14
N LEU A 356 11.53 11.75 21.51
CA LEU A 356 10.78 11.69 22.77
C LEU A 356 11.71 11.73 23.99
N GLU A 357 12.80 10.99 23.96
CA GLU A 357 13.85 11.03 25.02
C GLU A 357 14.48 12.44 25.15
N LYS A 358 14.42 13.26 24.08
CA LYS A 358 14.82 14.66 24.07
C LYS A 358 13.67 15.63 24.40
N HIS A 359 12.57 15.12 24.92
CA HIS A 359 11.38 15.88 25.32
C HIS A 359 10.69 16.67 24.20
N MET A 360 10.84 16.25 22.94
CA MET A 360 10.09 16.85 21.84
C MET A 360 8.59 16.53 21.99
N PRO A 361 7.70 17.52 21.86
CA PRO A 361 6.25 17.29 21.90
C PRO A 361 5.81 16.25 20.87
N ILE A 362 4.91 15.34 21.27
CA ILE A 362 4.44 14.23 20.42
C ILE A 362 3.76 14.73 19.14
N GLU A 363 3.11 15.90 19.19
CA GLU A 363 2.50 16.56 18.03
C GLU A 363 3.55 16.99 17.00
N ALA A 364 4.68 17.52 17.45
CA ALA A 364 5.80 17.88 16.58
C ALA A 364 6.41 16.62 15.92
N ILE A 365 6.56 15.54 16.70
CA ILE A 365 7.04 14.25 16.18
C ILE A 365 6.05 13.70 15.15
N CYS A 366 4.72 13.77 15.39
CA CYS A 366 3.68 13.39 14.43
C CYS A 366 3.84 14.15 13.10
N GLN A 367 4.08 15.45 13.15
CA GLN A 367 4.26 16.28 11.96
C GLN A 367 5.54 15.89 11.20
N LEU A 368 6.66 15.73 11.89
CA LEU A 368 7.93 15.31 11.28
C LEU A 368 7.81 13.94 10.61
N LEU A 369 7.16 12.99 11.28
CA LEU A 369 6.95 11.65 10.75
C LEU A 369 5.87 11.62 9.65
N GLY A 370 4.98 12.60 9.57
CA GLY A 370 3.85 12.61 8.66
C GLY A 370 2.83 11.52 8.97
N HIS A 371 2.50 11.36 10.26
CA HIS A 371 1.40 10.52 10.70
C HIS A 371 0.08 11.28 10.55
N ALA A 372 -0.93 10.62 9.98
CA ALA A 372 -2.26 11.22 9.82
C ALA A 372 -3.04 11.26 11.13
N ASP A 373 -2.76 10.35 12.05
CA ASP A 373 -3.39 10.20 13.35
C ASP A 373 -2.31 10.12 14.44
N ILE A 374 -2.51 10.88 15.50
CA ILE A 374 -1.64 10.89 16.69
C ILE A 374 -1.57 9.51 17.36
N LYS A 375 -2.65 8.70 17.25
CA LYS A 375 -2.68 7.31 17.71
C LYS A 375 -1.52 6.48 17.16
N THR A 376 -1.10 6.77 15.93
CA THR A 376 0.05 6.09 15.32
C THR A 376 1.36 6.45 16.00
N THR A 377 1.44 7.58 16.71
CA THR A 377 2.61 8.01 17.47
C THR A 377 2.48 7.63 18.95
N GLN A 378 1.26 7.37 19.44
CA GLN A 378 1.01 6.89 20.80
C GLN A 378 1.63 5.50 21.09
N ILE A 379 2.02 4.76 20.05
CA ILE A 379 2.81 3.53 20.23
C ILE A 379 4.10 3.75 21.01
N TYR A 380 4.62 4.99 21.04
CA TYR A 380 5.80 5.38 21.83
C TYR A 380 5.44 5.86 23.24
N ALA A 381 4.18 5.77 23.67
CA ALA A 381 3.72 6.29 24.98
C ALA A 381 4.42 5.62 26.18
N HIS A 382 4.93 4.39 26.04
CA HIS A 382 5.73 3.73 27.08
C HIS A 382 7.01 4.51 27.40
N VAL A 383 7.65 5.13 26.40
CA VAL A 383 8.83 5.99 26.59
C VAL A 383 8.47 7.25 27.39
N LEU A 384 7.27 7.78 27.18
CA LEU A 384 6.76 8.94 27.95
C LEU A 384 6.55 8.61 29.42
N ASN A 385 6.13 7.39 29.76
CA ASN A 385 5.95 6.97 31.15
C ASN A 385 7.28 6.91 31.92
N ASP A 386 8.34 6.39 31.29
CA ASP A 386 9.67 6.37 31.89
C ASP A 386 10.22 7.79 32.06
N THR A 387 10.06 8.64 31.04
CA THR A 387 10.43 10.04 31.07
C THR A 387 9.64 10.82 32.13
N LEU A 388 8.31 10.61 32.23
CA LEU A 388 7.48 11.24 33.25
C LEU A 388 7.96 10.89 34.67
N THR A 389 8.33 9.64 34.91
CA THR A 389 8.85 9.21 36.21
C THR A 389 10.15 9.91 36.57
N GLU A 390 11.04 10.12 35.60
CA GLU A 390 12.29 10.88 35.80
C GLU A 390 12.03 12.37 36.01
N GLU A 391 11.11 12.97 35.24
CA GLU A 391 10.78 14.39 35.37
C GLU A 391 10.05 14.69 36.67
N VAL A 392 9.12 13.83 37.10
CA VAL A 392 8.46 14.00 38.42
C VAL A 392 9.46 13.93 39.56
N LYS A 393 10.49 13.07 39.46
CA LYS A 393 11.57 13.02 40.44
C LYS A 393 12.42 14.31 40.47
N LYS A 394 12.57 14.99 39.35
CA LYS A 394 13.31 16.27 39.26
C LYS A 394 12.51 17.46 39.79
N ILE A 395 11.18 17.44 39.70
CA ILE A 395 10.29 18.51 40.17
C ILE A 395 10.30 18.61 41.69
N GLY A 396 10.62 17.51 42.40
CA GLY A 396 10.67 17.50 43.88
C GLY A 396 9.27 17.70 44.49
N ASN A 397 9.18 18.47 45.57
CA ASN A 397 7.91 18.79 46.23
C ASN A 397 7.14 19.86 45.41
N ILE A 398 5.95 19.49 44.89
CA ILE A 398 5.08 20.44 44.17
C ILE A 398 4.45 21.48 45.12
N PHE A 399 4.50 21.21 46.42
CA PHE A 399 3.92 22.04 47.46
C PHE A 399 5.03 22.50 48.42
N ASP A 400 5.93 23.40 47.97
CA ASP A 400 6.74 24.19 48.91
C ASP A 400 5.84 25.34 49.40
N PHE A 401 5.23 25.11 50.57
CA PHE A 401 4.63 26.20 51.37
C PHE A 401 5.76 26.76 52.19
N ASP A 402 6.39 27.90 51.75
CA ASP A 402 7.16 28.78 52.60
C ASP A 402 6.27 29.53 53.61
#